data_e8a10f13377159806020ca9059f3960e
#
_entry.id   e8a10f13377159806020ca9059f3960e
#
_cell.length_a   1.000
_cell.length_b   1.000
_cell.length_c   1.000
_cell.angle_alpha   90.00
_cell.angle_beta   90.00
_cell.angle_gamma   90.00
#
_symmetry.space_group_name_H-M   'P 1'
#
loop_
_entity.id
_entity.type
_entity.pdbx_description
1 polymer ?
#
loop_
_entity_poly.entity_id
_entity_poly.type
_entity_poly.pdbx_seq_one_letter_code
_entity_poly.pdbx_strand_id
1 'polypeptide(L)'
;MRVSGRGPARPLEALVLLVAAGALAACSVAAGAVRTGSTSSPTTVGRAKGHQGRGDARSGGTGTSPTRLESHLRIPGKRPAAFGVGLSIATWTETDGSTENFYEGTTEPGRTLEVEILYPTLGVKAPAVKPWAPPAYRYGPYPVIVFAHGFDVDPNTYRALLVSWVEAGYVVVAPFFPDTSLPAVQAQHGADTEYDMFNQPGDVAFVVSQVAGAAHGSPPPYAAYLEGLVDPDRLVLAGQSDGADTVAALLYDHEYARARASMAVQPVAVALLSGAEWARSEDVYGVPRGSAPAALVVQSLTDSCNDPADSSQLYNMLTGPKWFLALEDATHLGPYVGDGAGALVVERVTTDFFDLETGRAKATPAILGQEGDRPGVSTISSTASVPLYPAPAWVPGACSPPPGAPAD
;
A
#
# COMPACT_ATOMS: atom_id res chain seq x y z
N MET A 1 48.39 6.34 -49.23
CA MET A 1 49.29 5.72 -48.23
C MET A 1 48.43 5.53 -46.97
N ARG A 2 47.88 4.35 -46.78
CA ARG A 2 48.22 3.28 -45.81
C ARG A 2 48.79 3.83 -44.51
N VAL A 3 48.16 3.61 -43.34
CA VAL A 3 48.21 2.39 -42.54
C VAL A 3 47.06 2.41 -41.50
N SER A 4 46.25 1.46 -41.52
CA SER A 4 45.64 0.52 -40.62
C SER A 4 46.29 0.38 -39.21
N GLY A 5 45.48 0.34 -38.19
CA GLY A 5 45.81 -0.06 -36.83
C GLY A 5 44.54 -0.38 -36.04
N ARG A 6 44.05 -1.61 -36.16
CA ARG A 6 43.09 -2.20 -35.23
C ARG A 6 43.85 -2.65 -33.99
N GLY A 7 43.55 -2.06 -32.83
CA GLY A 7 43.93 -2.58 -31.52
C GLY A 7 42.83 -3.53 -30.99
N PRO A 8 43.19 -4.53 -30.18
CA PRO A 8 42.29 -5.63 -29.82
C PRO A 8 41.24 -5.20 -28.77
N ALA A 9 40.02 -5.74 -28.97
CA ALA A 9 38.93 -5.66 -28.04
C ALA A 9 39.33 -6.25 -26.66
N ARG A 10 39.13 -5.51 -25.62
CA ARG A 10 39.21 -5.99 -24.24
C ARG A 10 37.91 -6.74 -23.92
N PRO A 11 37.95 -7.90 -23.21
CA PRO A 11 36.76 -8.57 -22.76
C PRO A 11 36.11 -7.73 -21.63
N LEU A 12 34.78 -7.58 -21.67
CA LEU A 12 33.99 -7.12 -20.55
C LEU A 12 34.17 -8.14 -19.42
N GLU A 13 34.84 -7.73 -18.37
CA GLU A 13 34.76 -8.43 -17.08
C GLU A 13 33.39 -8.13 -16.49
N ALA A 14 32.61 -9.20 -16.29
CA ALA A 14 31.37 -9.14 -15.54
C ALA A 14 31.71 -8.72 -14.09
N LEU A 15 31.33 -7.52 -13.72
CA LEU A 15 31.37 -7.04 -12.35
C LEU A 15 30.22 -7.72 -11.60
N VAL A 16 30.55 -8.81 -10.92
CA VAL A 16 29.66 -9.41 -9.93
C VAL A 16 29.61 -8.43 -8.75
N LEU A 17 28.52 -7.71 -8.61
CA LEU A 17 28.21 -6.96 -7.40
C LEU A 17 27.98 -7.98 -6.26
N LEU A 18 28.94 -8.11 -5.38
CA LEU A 18 28.73 -8.68 -4.06
C LEU A 18 27.86 -7.70 -3.26
N VAL A 19 26.58 -7.97 -3.19
CA VAL A 19 25.73 -7.41 -2.17
C VAL A 19 26.17 -8.03 -0.85
N ALA A 20 26.65 -7.21 0.06
CA ALA A 20 27.01 -7.62 1.39
C ALA A 20 25.73 -8.07 2.11
N ALA A 21 25.54 -9.38 2.19
CA ALA A 21 24.55 -9.99 3.06
C ALA A 21 24.91 -9.62 4.51
N GLY A 22 24.17 -8.69 5.08
CA GLY A 22 24.17 -8.42 6.52
C GLY A 22 23.66 -9.67 7.23
N ALA A 23 24.54 -10.34 7.97
CA ALA A 23 24.25 -11.54 8.70
C ALA A 23 23.12 -11.28 9.73
N LEU A 24 21.93 -11.77 9.46
CA LEU A 24 20.88 -12.00 10.46
C LEU A 24 21.36 -13.11 11.40
N ALA A 25 21.85 -12.73 12.58
CA ALA A 25 22.12 -13.65 13.66
C ALA A 25 20.78 -14.14 14.23
N ALA A 26 20.35 -15.32 13.81
CA ALA A 26 19.24 -16.03 14.42
C ALA A 26 19.59 -16.38 15.86
N CYS A 27 18.99 -15.72 16.84
CA CYS A 27 18.98 -16.14 18.23
C CYS A 27 17.97 -17.28 18.37
N SER A 28 18.47 -18.53 18.32
CA SER A 28 17.71 -19.71 18.72
C SER A 28 17.46 -19.65 20.22
N VAL A 29 16.24 -19.38 20.63
CA VAL A 29 15.80 -19.61 22.02
C VAL A 29 15.36 -21.05 22.13
N ALA A 30 16.15 -21.84 22.86
CA ALA A 30 15.84 -23.22 23.21
C ALA A 30 14.58 -23.28 24.09
N ALA A 31 13.52 -23.88 23.57
CA ALA A 31 12.34 -24.22 24.37
C ALA A 31 12.66 -25.44 25.24
N GLY A 32 12.77 -25.21 26.53
CA GLY A 32 12.88 -26.26 27.53
C GLY A 32 11.57 -27.03 27.69
N ALA A 33 11.60 -28.32 27.41
CA ALA A 33 10.51 -29.24 27.62
C ALA A 33 10.26 -29.45 29.12
N VAL A 34 9.07 -29.06 29.61
CA VAL A 34 8.56 -29.54 30.90
C VAL A 34 7.55 -30.66 30.61
N ARG A 35 7.95 -31.89 30.96
CA ARG A 35 7.08 -33.04 31.08
C ARG A 35 6.36 -32.99 32.43
N THR A 36 5.02 -33.02 32.41
CA THR A 36 4.26 -33.59 33.52
C THR A 36 3.20 -34.53 32.94
N GLY A 37 3.31 -35.79 33.33
CA GLY A 37 2.34 -36.82 33.02
C GLY A 37 1.20 -36.84 34.04
N SER A 38 0.13 -37.47 33.67
CA SER A 38 -0.67 -38.44 34.44
C SER A 38 -2.09 -38.48 33.95
N THR A 39 -2.46 -39.54 33.31
CA THR A 39 -3.43 -40.62 33.66
C THR A 39 -4.85 -40.18 34.03
N SER A 40 -5.82 -40.59 33.27
CA SER A 40 -6.82 -41.64 33.50
C SER A 40 -8.06 -41.50 32.63
N SER A 41 -8.35 -42.57 31.92
CA SER A 41 -9.68 -42.88 31.29
C SER A 41 -10.53 -43.64 32.32
N PRO A 42 -11.71 -44.14 31.96
CA PRO A 42 -12.91 -43.57 31.29
C PRO A 42 -14.19 -43.84 32.13
N THR A 43 -15.29 -43.26 31.81
CA THR A 43 -16.58 -43.80 32.21
C THR A 43 -17.62 -43.60 31.10
N THR A 44 -18.15 -44.75 30.72
CA THR A 44 -19.28 -45.01 29.81
C THR A 44 -20.61 -44.71 30.48
N VAL A 45 -21.66 -44.65 29.60
CA VAL A 45 -23.07 -44.97 29.76
C VAL A 45 -24.04 -43.79 29.84
N GLY A 46 -24.97 -43.80 28.84
CA GLY A 46 -26.17 -43.00 28.87
C GLY A 46 -26.83 -42.84 27.52
N ARG A 47 -27.44 -43.93 27.00
CA ARG A 47 -28.28 -43.96 25.79
C ARG A 47 -29.71 -43.47 26.13
N ALA A 48 -30.19 -42.40 25.52
CA ALA A 48 -31.61 -42.09 25.43
C ALA A 48 -31.99 -41.71 24.03
N LYS A 49 -33.09 -42.31 23.58
CA LYS A 49 -33.68 -42.23 22.25
C LYS A 49 -34.49 -40.95 22.05
N GLY A 50 -34.44 -40.44 20.82
CA GLY A 50 -35.56 -40.05 19.99
C GLY A 50 -36.21 -38.71 20.24
N HIS A 51 -36.05 -37.79 19.28
CA HIS A 51 -37.22 -37.28 18.53
C HIS A 51 -36.73 -36.55 17.26
N GLN A 52 -37.37 -36.90 16.14
CA GLN A 52 -37.23 -36.20 14.87
C GLN A 52 -37.87 -34.82 14.98
N GLY A 53 -37.13 -33.78 14.63
CA GLY A 53 -37.66 -32.46 14.38
C GLY A 53 -36.90 -31.87 13.20
N ARG A 54 -37.51 -31.85 12.01
CA ARG A 54 -37.03 -31.11 10.84
C ARG A 54 -36.96 -29.61 11.22
N GLY A 55 -35.86 -28.98 10.96
CA GLY A 55 -35.72 -27.55 11.04
C GLY A 55 -34.46 -27.15 10.26
N ASP A 56 -34.62 -26.94 8.94
CA ASP A 56 -33.61 -26.31 8.11
C ASP A 56 -33.30 -24.90 8.65
N ALA A 57 -32.09 -24.68 9.10
CA ALA A 57 -31.56 -23.36 9.26
C ALA A 57 -30.11 -23.36 8.73
N ARG A 58 -30.00 -23.28 7.42
CA ARG A 58 -28.76 -22.84 6.77
C ARG A 58 -28.63 -21.35 7.03
N SER A 59 -27.85 -20.94 8.01
CA SER A 59 -27.30 -19.58 8.09
C SER A 59 -26.01 -19.51 7.26
N GLY A 60 -26.17 -19.58 5.95
CA GLY A 60 -25.17 -19.08 5.02
C GLY A 60 -25.37 -17.58 4.93
N GLY A 61 -24.57 -16.80 5.62
CA GLY A 61 -24.46 -15.37 5.39
C GLY A 61 -23.82 -15.15 4.02
N THR A 62 -24.64 -15.20 2.96
CA THR A 62 -24.26 -14.67 1.65
C THR A 62 -24.29 -13.17 1.80
N GLY A 63 -23.10 -12.56 1.99
CA GLY A 63 -22.91 -11.13 1.82
C GLY A 63 -23.33 -10.78 0.38
N THR A 64 -24.54 -10.29 0.21
CA THR A 64 -25.01 -9.78 -1.07
C THR A 64 -24.28 -8.47 -1.32
N SER A 65 -23.51 -8.42 -2.40
CA SER A 65 -22.98 -7.14 -2.94
C SER A 65 -24.09 -6.09 -2.94
N PRO A 66 -23.79 -4.84 -2.54
CA PRO A 66 -24.77 -3.76 -2.61
C PRO A 66 -25.29 -3.63 -4.04
N THR A 67 -26.60 -3.64 -4.20
CA THR A 67 -27.23 -3.65 -5.52
C THR A 67 -27.18 -2.27 -6.17
N ARG A 68 -26.98 -2.26 -7.50
CA ARG A 68 -26.92 -1.14 -8.43
C ARG A 68 -28.07 -0.11 -8.33
N LEU A 69 -29.13 -0.36 -7.55
CA LEU A 69 -30.35 0.46 -7.56
C LEU A 69 -30.19 1.85 -6.92
N GLU A 70 -29.18 2.07 -6.10
CA GLU A 70 -29.01 3.33 -5.37
C GLU A 70 -28.14 4.38 -6.08
N SER A 71 -27.45 4.00 -7.15
CA SER A 71 -26.51 4.89 -7.86
C SER A 71 -27.17 6.12 -8.53
N HIS A 72 -28.49 6.09 -8.74
CA HIS A 72 -29.20 7.15 -9.45
C HIS A 72 -29.83 8.24 -8.58
N LEU A 73 -29.79 8.07 -7.25
CA LEU A 73 -30.37 9.04 -6.32
C LEU A 73 -29.31 10.06 -5.84
N ARG A 74 -28.81 10.90 -6.75
CA ARG A 74 -28.05 12.09 -6.36
C ARG A 74 -29.02 13.13 -5.79
N ILE A 75 -29.20 13.16 -4.49
CA ILE A 75 -29.92 14.23 -3.81
C ILE A 75 -28.88 15.28 -3.41
N PRO A 76 -28.97 16.53 -3.91
CA PRO A 76 -28.10 17.60 -3.42
C PRO A 76 -28.29 17.77 -1.93
N GLY A 77 -27.26 17.49 -1.15
CA GLY A 77 -27.24 17.64 0.29
C GLY A 77 -25.86 18.08 0.75
N LYS A 78 -25.77 18.72 1.92
CA LYS A 78 -24.48 19.08 2.50
C LYS A 78 -23.70 17.79 2.78
N ARG A 79 -22.47 17.71 2.24
CA ARG A 79 -21.54 16.62 2.51
C ARG A 79 -21.30 16.49 4.02
N PRO A 80 -21.25 15.28 4.60
CA PRO A 80 -20.87 15.11 6.00
C PRO A 80 -19.44 15.61 6.24
N ALA A 81 -19.14 16.01 7.47
CA ALA A 81 -17.79 16.42 7.86
C ALA A 81 -16.80 15.25 7.79
N ALA A 82 -17.28 14.04 8.08
CA ALA A 82 -16.59 12.77 7.90
C ALA A 82 -17.59 11.68 7.52
N PHE A 83 -17.14 10.68 6.77
CA PHE A 83 -17.93 9.50 6.42
C PHE A 83 -17.73 8.39 7.44
N GLY A 84 -18.69 7.47 7.54
CA GLY A 84 -18.42 6.14 8.08
C GLY A 84 -17.65 5.31 7.04
N VAL A 85 -17.05 4.21 7.46
CA VAL A 85 -16.20 3.37 6.61
C VAL A 85 -16.83 2.00 6.41
N GLY A 86 -17.02 1.62 5.16
CA GLY A 86 -17.38 0.28 4.71
C GLY A 86 -16.13 -0.48 4.24
N LEU A 87 -16.21 -1.80 4.31
CA LEU A 87 -15.14 -2.72 3.87
C LEU A 87 -15.72 -3.81 3.00
N SER A 88 -15.05 -4.13 1.92
CA SER A 88 -15.23 -5.37 1.17
C SER A 88 -13.89 -5.96 0.78
N ILE A 89 -13.87 -7.27 0.58
CA ILE A 89 -12.72 -8.00 0.07
C ILE A 89 -13.10 -8.55 -1.31
N ALA A 90 -12.21 -8.40 -2.26
CA ALA A 90 -12.31 -8.98 -3.59
C ALA A 90 -11.06 -9.83 -3.87
N THR A 91 -11.19 -10.78 -4.79
CA THR A 91 -10.06 -11.58 -5.30
C THR A 91 -9.99 -11.41 -6.80
N TRP A 92 -8.87 -10.90 -7.28
CA TRP A 92 -8.63 -10.66 -8.70
C TRP A 92 -7.39 -11.40 -9.16
N THR A 93 -7.45 -12.04 -10.32
CA THR A 93 -6.35 -12.83 -10.85
C THR A 93 -5.88 -12.25 -12.18
N GLU A 94 -4.60 -11.92 -12.25
CA GLU A 94 -3.91 -11.64 -13.50
C GLU A 94 -3.47 -12.97 -14.12
N THR A 95 -4.09 -13.32 -15.23
CA THR A 95 -3.90 -14.64 -15.86
C THR A 95 -2.55 -14.80 -16.56
N ASP A 96 -1.95 -13.69 -16.98
CA ASP A 96 -0.66 -13.65 -17.67
C ASP A 96 0.53 -13.52 -16.70
N GLY A 97 0.23 -13.32 -15.39
CA GLY A 97 1.23 -13.26 -14.34
C GLY A 97 1.61 -14.64 -13.79
N SER A 98 2.50 -14.64 -12.82
CA SER A 98 2.88 -15.83 -12.05
C SER A 98 3.10 -15.49 -10.59
N THR A 99 2.96 -16.48 -9.72
CA THR A 99 3.27 -16.37 -8.29
C THR A 99 4.38 -17.38 -7.96
N GLU A 100 5.39 -16.93 -7.25
CA GLU A 100 6.54 -17.76 -6.88
C GLU A 100 6.37 -18.28 -5.45
N ASN A 101 6.61 -19.56 -5.24
CA ASN A 101 6.78 -20.12 -3.92
C ASN A 101 8.29 -20.19 -3.64
N PHE A 102 8.81 -19.22 -2.94
CA PHE A 102 10.24 -19.09 -2.65
C PHE A 102 10.74 -20.19 -1.70
N TYR A 103 9.86 -20.73 -0.84
CA TYR A 103 10.21 -21.83 0.06
C TYR A 103 10.38 -23.16 -0.70
N GLU A 104 9.49 -23.46 -1.64
CA GLU A 104 9.53 -24.68 -2.44
C GLU A 104 10.34 -24.54 -3.73
N GLY A 105 10.64 -23.31 -4.16
CA GLY A 105 11.31 -23.01 -5.42
C GLY A 105 10.46 -23.35 -6.64
N THR A 106 9.14 -23.20 -6.54
CA THR A 106 8.18 -23.46 -7.61
C THR A 106 7.51 -22.16 -8.07
N THR A 107 7.01 -22.17 -9.30
CA THR A 107 6.27 -21.05 -9.89
C THR A 107 4.92 -21.55 -10.36
N GLU A 108 3.85 -20.92 -9.89
CA GLU A 108 2.48 -21.23 -10.28
C GLU A 108 1.98 -20.21 -11.31
N PRO A 109 1.23 -20.65 -12.35
CA PRO A 109 0.66 -19.74 -13.33
C PRO A 109 -0.49 -18.94 -12.74
N GLY A 110 -0.59 -17.69 -13.14
CA GLY A 110 -1.55 -16.72 -12.62
C GLY A 110 -1.04 -16.03 -11.37
N ARG A 111 -1.40 -14.76 -11.23
CA ARG A 111 -1.07 -13.96 -10.06
C ARG A 111 -2.35 -13.46 -9.42
N THR A 112 -2.66 -13.99 -8.26
CA THR A 112 -3.92 -13.72 -7.56
C THR A 112 -3.69 -12.77 -6.40
N LEU A 113 -4.44 -11.68 -6.43
CA LEU A 113 -4.44 -10.64 -5.41
C LEU A 113 -5.73 -10.69 -4.61
N GLU A 114 -5.64 -10.84 -3.30
CA GLU A 114 -6.70 -10.40 -2.41
C GLU A 114 -6.65 -8.89 -2.34
N VAL A 115 -7.79 -8.22 -2.43
CA VAL A 115 -7.86 -6.76 -2.51
C VAL A 115 -8.87 -6.26 -1.50
N GLU A 116 -8.38 -5.51 -0.54
CA GLU A 116 -9.23 -4.80 0.39
C GLU A 116 -9.74 -3.50 -0.24
N ILE A 117 -11.04 -3.24 -0.11
CA ILE A 117 -11.66 -2.02 -0.61
C ILE A 117 -12.40 -1.36 0.53
N LEU A 118 -11.89 -0.22 0.96
CA LEU A 118 -12.50 0.65 1.96
C LEU A 118 -13.23 1.79 1.25
N TYR A 119 -14.47 2.08 1.67
CA TYR A 119 -15.28 3.07 0.99
C TYR A 119 -16.20 3.87 1.93
N PRO A 120 -16.57 5.11 1.55
CA PRO A 120 -17.44 5.96 2.33
C PRO A 120 -18.85 5.37 2.47
N THR A 121 -19.38 5.39 3.69
CA THR A 121 -20.75 5.00 4.01
C THR A 121 -21.53 6.15 4.66
N LEU A 122 -22.86 6.04 4.64
CA LEU A 122 -23.71 6.94 5.39
C LEU A 122 -23.69 6.54 6.87
N GLY A 123 -23.07 7.37 7.68
CA GLY A 123 -22.96 7.15 9.11
C GLY A 123 -22.10 8.22 9.74
N VAL A 124 -22.14 8.28 11.06
CA VAL A 124 -21.16 9.09 11.79
C VAL A 124 -19.82 8.38 11.79
N LYS A 125 -18.75 9.14 11.86
CA LYS A 125 -17.42 8.63 12.19
C LYS A 125 -17.57 7.62 13.32
N ALA A 126 -17.38 6.35 12.98
CA ALA A 126 -17.48 5.26 13.94
C ALA A 126 -16.10 4.65 14.09
N PRO A 127 -15.69 4.24 15.30
CA PRO A 127 -14.37 3.62 15.49
C PRO A 127 -14.22 2.27 14.75
N ALA A 128 -15.31 1.72 14.21
CA ALA A 128 -15.30 0.43 13.57
C ALA A 128 -15.62 0.52 12.08
N VAL A 129 -14.78 -0.09 11.28
CA VAL A 129 -15.05 -0.42 9.88
C VAL A 129 -16.20 -1.43 9.81
N LYS A 130 -17.14 -1.23 8.90
CA LYS A 130 -18.34 -2.07 8.78
C LYS A 130 -18.28 -2.91 7.51
N PRO A 131 -18.06 -4.22 7.61
CA PRO A 131 -18.10 -5.10 6.45
C PRO A 131 -19.43 -4.96 5.68
N TRP A 132 -19.33 -4.80 4.36
CA TRP A 132 -20.46 -4.75 3.43
C TRP A 132 -21.53 -3.67 3.75
N ALA A 133 -21.16 -2.62 4.45
CA ALA A 133 -22.09 -1.51 4.68
C ALA A 133 -22.46 -0.81 3.37
N PRO A 134 -23.71 -0.31 3.21
CA PRO A 134 -24.12 0.38 2.00
C PRO A 134 -23.26 1.61 1.69
N PRO A 135 -22.70 1.71 0.46
CA PRO A 135 -21.88 2.86 0.07
C PRO A 135 -22.69 4.17 0.00
N ALA A 136 -22.03 5.28 0.26
CA ALA A 136 -22.65 6.61 0.24
C ALA A 136 -22.69 7.21 -1.19
N TYR A 137 -23.33 6.53 -2.15
CA TYR A 137 -23.38 6.92 -3.57
C TYR A 137 -23.79 8.37 -3.80
N ARG A 138 -24.71 8.90 -3.01
CA ARG A 138 -25.24 10.26 -3.21
C ARG A 138 -24.19 11.36 -3.13
N TYR A 139 -23.03 11.08 -2.55
CA TYR A 139 -21.93 12.04 -2.41
C TYR A 139 -20.75 11.74 -3.33
N GLY A 140 -20.82 10.62 -4.06
CA GLY A 140 -19.84 10.22 -5.05
C GLY A 140 -20.06 10.94 -6.43
N PRO A 141 -19.31 10.55 -7.47
CA PRO A 141 -18.23 9.58 -7.36
C PRO A 141 -17.04 10.14 -6.56
N TYR A 142 -16.35 9.22 -5.87
CA TYR A 142 -15.22 9.56 -5.01
C TYR A 142 -13.89 9.34 -5.75
N PRO A 143 -12.87 10.17 -5.52
CA PRO A 143 -11.52 9.85 -5.94
C PRO A 143 -11.07 8.51 -5.36
N VAL A 144 -10.13 7.87 -6.04
CA VAL A 144 -9.60 6.55 -5.66
C VAL A 144 -8.15 6.68 -5.24
N ILE A 145 -7.79 6.01 -4.15
CA ILE A 145 -6.41 5.78 -3.74
C ILE A 145 -6.13 4.29 -3.92
N VAL A 146 -5.13 3.93 -4.73
CA VAL A 146 -4.55 2.58 -4.70
C VAL A 146 -3.32 2.64 -3.81
N PHE A 147 -3.33 1.81 -2.76
CA PHE A 147 -2.31 1.80 -1.73
C PHE A 147 -1.50 0.51 -1.76
N ALA A 148 -0.18 0.63 -1.86
CA ALA A 148 0.78 -0.46 -1.80
C ALA A 148 1.41 -0.54 -0.40
N HIS A 149 1.31 -1.70 0.26
CA HIS A 149 1.90 -1.94 1.59
C HIS A 149 3.39 -2.28 1.49
N GLY A 150 4.13 -2.16 2.60
CA GLY A 150 5.54 -2.55 2.71
C GLY A 150 5.74 -4.06 2.87
N PHE A 151 7.02 -4.47 3.01
CA PHE A 151 7.40 -5.86 3.23
C PHE A 151 6.99 -6.34 4.64
N ASP A 152 6.55 -7.62 4.73
CA ASP A 152 6.15 -8.30 5.99
C ASP A 152 5.09 -7.54 6.81
N VAL A 153 4.26 -6.79 6.11
CA VAL A 153 3.05 -6.12 6.62
C VAL A 153 1.93 -6.28 5.60
N ASP A 154 0.74 -5.79 5.91
CA ASP A 154 -0.41 -5.85 5.00
C ASP A 154 -1.31 -4.61 5.18
N PRO A 155 -2.38 -4.43 4.38
CA PRO A 155 -3.27 -3.29 4.50
C PRO A 155 -3.86 -3.06 5.89
N ASN A 156 -4.05 -4.13 6.71
CA ASN A 156 -4.57 -4.00 8.06
C ASN A 156 -3.62 -3.21 8.97
N THR A 157 -2.30 -3.39 8.77
CA THR A 157 -1.27 -2.67 9.50
C THR A 157 -1.45 -1.15 9.41
N TYR A 158 -1.92 -0.64 8.26
CA TYR A 158 -2.13 0.79 8.00
C TYR A 158 -3.57 1.26 8.24
N ARG A 159 -4.38 0.47 8.95
CA ARG A 159 -5.83 0.69 9.11
C ARG A 159 -6.20 2.12 9.51
N ALA A 160 -5.50 2.73 10.45
CA ALA A 160 -5.79 4.08 10.89
C ALA A 160 -5.63 5.11 9.76
N LEU A 161 -4.52 5.04 9.03
CA LEU A 161 -4.22 5.92 7.90
C LEU A 161 -5.24 5.73 6.77
N LEU A 162 -5.50 4.49 6.36
CA LEU A 162 -6.43 4.19 5.25
C LEU A 162 -7.86 4.63 5.60
N VAL A 163 -8.29 4.41 6.85
CA VAL A 163 -9.59 4.88 7.36
C VAL A 163 -9.68 6.41 7.33
N SER A 164 -8.62 7.12 7.70
CA SER A 164 -8.62 8.60 7.67
C SER A 164 -8.90 9.15 6.27
N TRP A 165 -8.34 8.53 5.23
CA TRP A 165 -8.61 8.91 3.84
C TRP A 165 -10.05 8.61 3.42
N VAL A 166 -10.61 7.46 3.85
CA VAL A 166 -12.01 7.13 3.55
C VAL A 166 -12.97 8.06 4.27
N GLU A 167 -12.72 8.40 5.53
CA GLU A 167 -13.49 9.39 6.29
C GLU A 167 -13.48 10.76 5.61
N ALA A 168 -12.35 11.14 4.99
CA ALA A 168 -12.24 12.31 4.14
C ALA A 168 -12.99 12.17 2.80
N GLY A 169 -13.42 10.97 2.43
CA GLY A 169 -14.25 10.65 1.26
C GLY A 169 -13.45 10.26 0.03
N TYR A 170 -12.51 9.39 0.22
CA TYR A 170 -11.83 8.60 -0.81
C TYR A 170 -12.34 7.16 -0.77
N VAL A 171 -12.25 6.46 -1.88
CA VAL A 171 -12.27 5.01 -1.91
C VAL A 171 -10.81 4.54 -1.90
N VAL A 172 -10.45 3.67 -0.97
CA VAL A 172 -9.10 3.11 -0.88
C VAL A 172 -9.14 1.66 -1.34
N VAL A 173 -8.25 1.30 -2.25
CA VAL A 173 -8.10 -0.04 -2.80
C VAL A 173 -6.69 -0.51 -2.49
N ALA A 174 -6.55 -1.52 -1.65
CA ALA A 174 -5.27 -1.97 -1.13
C ALA A 174 -5.11 -3.47 -1.39
N PRO A 175 -4.28 -3.88 -2.37
CA PRO A 175 -3.98 -5.29 -2.58
C PRO A 175 -3.10 -5.85 -1.45
N PHE A 176 -3.28 -7.13 -1.16
CA PHE A 176 -2.29 -7.96 -0.47
C PHE A 176 -1.37 -8.54 -1.53
N PHE A 177 -0.11 -8.18 -1.48
CA PHE A 177 0.86 -8.74 -2.43
C PHE A 177 1.11 -10.22 -2.11
N PRO A 178 1.12 -11.10 -3.11
CA PRO A 178 1.06 -12.55 -2.92
C PRO A 178 2.23 -13.13 -2.12
N ASP A 179 3.41 -12.52 -2.18
CA ASP A 179 4.62 -13.07 -1.57
C ASP A 179 5.24 -12.17 -0.50
N THR A 180 4.85 -10.90 -0.42
CA THR A 180 5.43 -9.94 0.53
C THR A 180 4.46 -9.46 1.61
N SER A 181 3.17 -9.82 1.53
CA SER A 181 2.23 -9.55 2.61
C SER A 181 2.53 -10.40 3.84
N LEU A 182 2.22 -9.91 5.04
CA LEU A 182 2.47 -10.60 6.30
C LEU A 182 2.00 -12.07 6.30
N PRO A 183 0.79 -12.41 5.85
CA PRO A 183 0.37 -13.81 5.78
C PRO A 183 1.21 -14.64 4.80
N ALA A 184 1.64 -14.05 3.69
CA ALA A 184 2.43 -14.74 2.68
C ALA A 184 3.85 -15.03 3.17
N VAL A 185 4.53 -14.03 3.76
CA VAL A 185 5.85 -14.20 4.38
C VAL A 185 5.84 -15.29 5.45
N GLN A 186 4.82 -15.29 6.31
CA GLN A 186 4.65 -16.32 7.34
C GLN A 186 4.43 -17.72 6.74
N ALA A 187 3.65 -17.83 5.65
CA ALA A 187 3.40 -19.10 4.98
C ALA A 187 4.66 -19.67 4.32
N GLN A 188 5.58 -18.84 3.88
CA GLN A 188 6.83 -19.24 3.22
C GLN A 188 8.00 -19.44 4.19
N HIS A 189 7.74 -19.51 5.51
CA HIS A 189 8.67 -19.95 6.54
C HIS A 189 10.03 -19.21 6.57
N GLY A 190 10.05 -17.93 6.22
CA GLY A 190 11.26 -17.11 6.22
C GLY A 190 12.14 -17.30 4.99
N ALA A 191 11.58 -17.78 3.88
CA ALA A 191 12.21 -17.66 2.57
C ALA A 191 12.36 -16.18 2.22
N ASP A 192 13.31 -15.87 1.34
CA ASP A 192 13.58 -14.51 0.88
C ASP A 192 12.52 -14.09 -0.16
N THR A 193 11.36 -13.71 0.33
CA THR A 193 10.19 -13.36 -0.51
C THR A 193 10.19 -11.90 -0.95
N GLU A 194 11.08 -11.07 -0.41
CA GLU A 194 11.16 -9.64 -0.74
C GLU A 194 11.48 -9.40 -2.22
N TYR A 195 12.14 -10.36 -2.88
CA TYR A 195 12.37 -10.33 -4.33
C TYR A 195 11.07 -10.21 -5.16
N ASP A 196 9.91 -10.58 -4.60
CA ASP A 196 8.63 -10.39 -5.29
C ASP A 196 8.25 -8.92 -5.49
N MET A 197 8.91 -8.00 -4.82
CA MET A 197 8.73 -6.56 -5.01
C MET A 197 8.91 -6.15 -6.49
N PHE A 198 9.70 -6.89 -7.27
CA PHE A 198 9.87 -6.63 -8.70
C PHE A 198 8.61 -6.93 -9.53
N ASN A 199 7.68 -7.72 -9.02
CA ASN A 199 6.38 -8.00 -9.66
C ASN A 199 5.31 -6.97 -9.28
N GLN A 200 5.43 -6.35 -8.12
CA GLN A 200 4.41 -5.46 -7.54
C GLN A 200 4.04 -4.24 -8.42
N PRO A 201 4.95 -3.59 -9.19
CA PRO A 201 4.54 -2.53 -10.11
C PRO A 201 3.51 -2.99 -11.14
N GLY A 202 3.61 -4.26 -11.61
CA GLY A 202 2.61 -4.92 -12.44
C GLY A 202 1.28 -5.08 -11.72
N ASP A 203 1.32 -5.55 -10.46
CA ASP A 203 0.13 -5.74 -9.62
C ASP A 203 -0.63 -4.42 -9.44
N VAL A 204 0.09 -3.34 -9.11
CA VAL A 204 -0.53 -2.01 -8.94
C VAL A 204 -1.19 -1.56 -10.24
N ALA A 205 -0.51 -1.71 -11.39
CA ALA A 205 -1.07 -1.36 -12.70
C ALA A 205 -2.31 -2.19 -13.04
N PHE A 206 -2.29 -3.49 -12.70
CA PHE A 206 -3.43 -4.39 -12.85
C PHE A 206 -4.61 -3.94 -11.97
N VAL A 207 -4.40 -3.67 -10.67
CA VAL A 207 -5.44 -3.18 -9.74
C VAL A 207 -6.05 -1.88 -10.23
N VAL A 208 -5.25 -0.92 -10.70
CA VAL A 208 -5.75 0.33 -11.31
C VAL A 208 -6.68 0.04 -12.48
N SER A 209 -6.30 -0.91 -13.35
CA SER A 209 -7.11 -1.25 -14.51
C SER A 209 -8.42 -1.95 -14.12
N GLN A 210 -8.43 -2.79 -13.08
CA GLN A 210 -9.64 -3.42 -12.55
C GLN A 210 -10.61 -2.37 -11.96
N VAL A 211 -10.10 -1.41 -11.21
CA VAL A 211 -10.90 -0.30 -10.65
C VAL A 211 -11.50 0.57 -11.74
N ALA A 212 -10.72 0.93 -12.76
CA ALA A 212 -11.20 1.71 -13.91
C ALA A 212 -12.26 0.93 -14.70
N GLY A 213 -12.05 -0.37 -14.92
CA GLY A 213 -13.04 -1.26 -15.53
C GLY A 213 -14.35 -1.29 -14.76
N ALA A 214 -14.28 -1.41 -13.42
CA ALA A 214 -15.46 -1.39 -12.56
C ALA A 214 -16.24 -0.07 -12.68
N ALA A 215 -15.54 1.05 -12.71
CA ALA A 215 -16.15 2.38 -12.86
C ALA A 215 -16.89 2.54 -14.20
N HIS A 216 -16.40 1.88 -15.26
CA HIS A 216 -16.94 1.97 -16.62
C HIS A 216 -17.88 0.80 -17.01
N GLY A 217 -18.40 0.06 -16.03
CA GLY A 217 -19.40 -1.00 -16.28
C GLY A 217 -18.82 -2.33 -16.70
N SER A 218 -17.53 -2.55 -16.51
CA SER A 218 -16.84 -3.82 -16.71
C SER A 218 -16.19 -4.28 -15.39
N PRO A 219 -16.99 -4.54 -14.33
CA PRO A 219 -16.44 -4.81 -13.02
C PRO A 219 -15.79 -6.19 -12.96
N PRO A 220 -14.63 -6.31 -12.29
CA PRO A 220 -14.11 -7.61 -11.89
C PRO A 220 -15.01 -8.25 -10.81
N PRO A 221 -14.78 -9.52 -10.46
CA PRO A 221 -15.53 -10.19 -9.41
C PRO A 221 -15.63 -9.35 -8.12
N TYR A 222 -16.81 -9.32 -7.52
CA TYR A 222 -17.13 -8.63 -6.26
C TYR A 222 -16.94 -7.10 -6.25
N ALA A 223 -16.75 -6.46 -7.40
CA ALA A 223 -16.52 -5.01 -7.51
C ALA A 223 -17.61 -4.23 -8.26
N ALA A 224 -18.74 -4.87 -8.60
CA ALA A 224 -19.82 -4.23 -9.38
C ALA A 224 -20.40 -2.97 -8.69
N TYR A 225 -20.34 -2.88 -7.37
CA TYR A 225 -20.81 -1.71 -6.62
C TYR A 225 -19.91 -0.47 -6.77
N LEU A 226 -18.71 -0.61 -7.34
CA LEU A 226 -17.83 0.52 -7.63
C LEU A 226 -18.34 1.38 -8.79
N GLU A 227 -19.19 0.83 -9.67
CA GLU A 227 -19.85 1.59 -10.74
C GLU A 227 -20.65 2.74 -10.13
N GLY A 228 -20.32 3.97 -10.52
CA GLY A 228 -20.94 5.19 -10.00
C GLY A 228 -20.49 5.59 -8.59
N LEU A 229 -19.71 4.78 -7.90
CA LEU A 229 -19.11 5.12 -6.61
C LEU A 229 -17.75 5.81 -6.77
N VAL A 230 -16.92 5.34 -7.72
CA VAL A 230 -15.56 5.81 -7.91
C VAL A 230 -15.42 6.70 -9.16
N ASP A 231 -14.48 7.62 -9.09
CA ASP A 231 -14.03 8.47 -10.18
C ASP A 231 -12.56 8.14 -10.47
N PRO A 232 -12.29 7.25 -11.44
CA PRO A 232 -10.94 6.80 -11.72
C PRO A 232 -10.08 7.91 -12.36
N ASP A 233 -10.66 8.97 -12.92
CA ASP A 233 -9.90 10.12 -13.46
C ASP A 233 -9.25 10.94 -12.35
N ARG A 234 -9.63 10.70 -11.08
CA ARG A 234 -9.01 11.27 -9.89
C ARG A 234 -8.30 10.19 -9.08
N LEU A 235 -7.45 9.44 -9.78
CA LEU A 235 -6.62 8.39 -9.19
C LEU A 235 -5.44 9.00 -8.44
N VAL A 236 -5.19 8.48 -7.25
CA VAL A 236 -3.98 8.69 -6.45
C VAL A 236 -3.30 7.34 -6.28
N LEU A 237 -1.98 7.29 -6.40
CA LEU A 237 -1.19 6.15 -5.95
C LEU A 237 -0.50 6.52 -4.64
N ALA A 238 -0.46 5.59 -3.70
CA ALA A 238 0.28 5.76 -2.46
C ALA A 238 0.94 4.43 -2.07
N GLY A 239 2.06 4.50 -1.37
CA GLY A 239 2.72 3.32 -0.86
C GLY A 239 3.65 3.66 0.29
N GLN A 240 3.99 2.65 1.11
CA GLN A 240 4.91 2.81 2.23
C GLN A 240 6.01 1.75 2.14
N SER A 241 7.29 2.15 2.42
CA SER A 241 8.45 1.25 2.33
C SER A 241 8.53 0.63 0.93
N ASP A 242 8.65 -0.69 0.79
CA ASP A 242 8.62 -1.41 -0.49
C ASP A 242 7.41 -1.03 -1.36
N GLY A 243 6.28 -0.74 -0.72
CA GLY A 243 5.11 -0.26 -1.45
C GLY A 243 5.33 1.13 -2.06
N ALA A 244 6.10 2.00 -1.41
CA ALA A 244 6.48 3.30 -1.97
C ALA A 244 7.49 3.12 -3.11
N ASP A 245 8.43 2.20 -2.96
CA ASP A 245 9.40 1.83 -4.01
C ASP A 245 8.69 1.22 -5.22
N THR A 246 7.71 0.34 -4.98
CA THR A 246 6.83 -0.23 -5.99
C THR A 246 6.12 0.85 -6.81
N VAL A 247 5.52 1.83 -6.12
CA VAL A 247 4.80 2.94 -6.78
C VAL A 247 5.79 3.86 -7.51
N ALA A 248 6.94 4.15 -6.91
CA ALA A 248 7.98 4.96 -7.55
C ALA A 248 8.52 4.28 -8.81
N ALA A 249 8.79 2.98 -8.75
CA ALA A 249 9.24 2.20 -9.90
C ALA A 249 8.18 2.18 -11.02
N LEU A 250 6.91 1.90 -10.69
CA LEU A 250 5.83 1.94 -11.67
C LEU A 250 5.80 3.27 -12.42
N LEU A 251 5.99 4.38 -11.70
CA LEU A 251 5.83 5.72 -12.28
C LEU A 251 7.10 6.23 -12.97
N TYR A 252 8.27 5.92 -12.46
CA TYR A 252 9.50 6.60 -12.83
C TYR A 252 10.55 5.68 -13.47
N ASP A 253 10.52 4.37 -13.20
CA ASP A 253 11.46 3.44 -13.80
C ASP A 253 11.06 3.07 -15.24
N HIS A 254 12.03 3.06 -16.13
CA HIS A 254 11.83 2.70 -17.53
C HIS A 254 11.55 1.21 -17.75
N GLU A 255 11.99 0.34 -16.85
CA GLU A 255 11.70 -1.09 -16.90
C GLU A 255 10.21 -1.37 -16.80
N TYR A 256 9.49 -0.56 -16.01
CA TYR A 256 8.04 -0.68 -15.84
C TYR A 256 7.22 0.19 -16.81
N ALA A 257 7.85 0.72 -17.87
CA ALA A 257 7.14 1.55 -18.85
C ALA A 257 5.94 0.83 -19.49
N ARG A 258 6.01 -0.50 -19.66
CA ARG A 258 4.90 -1.30 -20.19
C ARG A 258 3.77 -1.41 -19.16
N ALA A 259 4.04 -1.72 -17.90
CA ALA A 259 3.07 -1.78 -16.83
C ALA A 259 2.39 -0.41 -16.66
N ARG A 260 3.17 0.68 -16.61
CA ARG A 260 2.64 2.04 -16.59
C ARG A 260 1.74 2.36 -17.77
N ALA A 261 2.10 1.93 -18.98
CA ALA A 261 1.31 2.16 -20.17
C ALA A 261 0.04 1.28 -20.24
N SER A 262 -0.01 0.17 -19.51
CA SER A 262 -1.20 -0.70 -19.41
C SER A 262 -2.24 -0.19 -18.43
N MET A 263 -1.91 0.75 -17.55
CA MET A 263 -2.91 1.37 -16.68
C MET A 263 -3.97 2.07 -17.52
N ALA A 264 -5.24 1.73 -17.28
CA ALA A 264 -6.37 2.32 -18.00
C ALA A 264 -6.52 3.83 -17.74
N VAL A 265 -6.02 4.31 -16.60
CA VAL A 265 -5.99 5.71 -16.18
C VAL A 265 -4.65 6.03 -15.54
N GLN A 266 -4.23 7.30 -15.62
CA GLN A 266 -2.98 7.75 -15.01
C GLN A 266 -3.26 8.50 -13.70
N PRO A 267 -2.40 8.38 -12.68
CA PRO A 267 -2.60 9.09 -11.43
C PRO A 267 -2.41 10.59 -11.59
N VAL A 268 -3.20 11.37 -10.87
CA VAL A 268 -3.04 12.84 -10.75
C VAL A 268 -2.05 13.19 -9.63
N ALA A 269 -1.90 12.30 -8.64
CA ALA A 269 -1.03 12.48 -7.50
C ALA A 269 -0.39 11.16 -7.04
N VAL A 270 0.74 11.26 -6.37
CA VAL A 270 1.44 10.14 -5.73
C VAL A 270 1.96 10.53 -4.35
N ALA A 271 1.81 9.63 -3.37
CA ALA A 271 2.41 9.76 -2.05
C ALA A 271 3.39 8.61 -1.80
N LEU A 272 4.65 8.94 -1.58
CA LEU A 272 5.75 8.00 -1.33
C LEU A 272 6.15 8.14 0.13
N LEU A 273 5.85 7.11 0.93
CA LEU A 273 5.95 7.13 2.38
C LEU A 273 7.12 6.25 2.83
N SER A 274 8.23 6.86 3.25
CA SER A 274 9.45 6.17 3.70
C SER A 274 9.94 5.09 2.75
N GLY A 275 10.02 5.42 1.45
CA GLY A 275 10.52 4.55 0.40
C GLY A 275 11.55 5.25 -0.46
N ALA A 276 11.76 4.76 -1.67
CA ALA A 276 12.68 5.27 -2.68
C ALA A 276 14.12 4.71 -2.62
N GLU A 277 14.29 3.49 -2.14
CA GLU A 277 15.59 2.82 -2.16
C GLU A 277 16.18 2.69 -3.57
N TRP A 278 15.34 2.56 -4.59
CA TRP A 278 15.77 2.47 -5.99
C TRP A 278 16.40 3.76 -6.52
N ALA A 279 16.29 4.87 -5.77
CA ALA A 279 16.98 6.11 -6.13
C ALA A 279 18.52 6.02 -6.08
N ARG A 280 19.09 4.96 -5.51
CA ARG A 280 20.54 4.75 -5.46
C ARG A 280 21.18 4.49 -6.82
N SER A 281 20.42 4.10 -7.81
CA SER A 281 20.89 3.87 -9.17
C SER A 281 20.53 5.04 -10.05
N GLU A 282 21.52 5.85 -10.45
CA GLU A 282 21.33 6.97 -11.39
C GLU A 282 20.76 6.51 -12.75
N ASP A 283 20.89 5.24 -13.07
CA ASP A 283 20.46 4.63 -14.34
C ASP A 283 19.00 4.15 -14.31
N VAL A 284 18.37 4.00 -13.11
CA VAL A 284 17.07 3.34 -12.96
C VAL A 284 15.91 4.34 -13.13
N TYR A 285 16.03 5.54 -12.59
CA TYR A 285 14.97 6.52 -12.69
C TYR A 285 15.10 7.44 -13.90
N GLY A 286 14.55 7.03 -15.02
CA GLY A 286 14.24 7.95 -16.11
C GLY A 286 12.97 8.71 -15.80
N VAL A 287 13.04 9.87 -15.14
CA VAL A 287 11.84 10.70 -14.94
C VAL A 287 11.12 10.91 -16.27
N PRO A 288 9.88 10.44 -16.43
CA PRO A 288 9.16 10.55 -17.69
C PRO A 288 9.09 12.01 -18.13
N ARG A 289 9.50 12.30 -19.34
CA ARG A 289 9.27 13.62 -19.97
C ARG A 289 7.78 13.72 -20.28
N GLY A 290 7.02 14.41 -19.46
CA GLY A 290 5.58 14.57 -19.64
C GLY A 290 4.92 15.10 -18.37
N SER A 291 3.62 15.01 -18.28
CA SER A 291 2.86 15.34 -17.08
C SER A 291 3.09 14.24 -16.03
N ALA A 292 4.17 14.35 -15.26
CA ALA A 292 4.29 13.54 -14.06
C ALA A 292 3.18 13.92 -13.07
N PRO A 293 2.64 12.96 -12.29
CA PRO A 293 1.71 13.30 -11.22
C PRO A 293 2.38 14.22 -10.20
N ALA A 294 1.60 15.03 -9.51
CA ALA A 294 2.10 15.75 -8.36
C ALA A 294 2.59 14.75 -7.29
N ALA A 295 3.70 15.03 -6.63
CA ALA A 295 4.33 14.09 -5.71
C ALA A 295 4.45 14.65 -4.30
N LEU A 296 4.07 13.84 -3.31
CA LEU A 296 4.38 14.03 -1.89
C LEU A 296 5.34 12.93 -1.44
N VAL A 297 6.54 13.31 -1.06
CA VAL A 297 7.51 12.40 -0.43
C VAL A 297 7.48 12.66 1.07
N VAL A 298 7.27 11.62 1.86
CA VAL A 298 7.25 11.68 3.33
C VAL A 298 8.39 10.82 3.85
N GLN A 299 9.26 11.39 4.67
CA GLN A 299 10.40 10.66 5.21
C GLN A 299 10.71 11.10 6.65
N SER A 300 10.93 10.13 7.53
CA SER A 300 11.50 10.41 8.83
C SER A 300 13.02 10.61 8.73
N LEU A 301 13.54 11.65 9.38
CA LEU A 301 14.98 11.95 9.41
C LEU A 301 15.74 11.00 10.35
N THR A 302 15.04 10.23 11.18
CA THR A 302 15.60 9.21 12.08
C THR A 302 15.23 7.78 11.66
N ASP A 303 14.70 7.61 10.45
CA ASP A 303 14.44 6.31 9.87
C ASP A 303 15.77 5.58 9.60
N SER A 304 16.00 4.49 10.35
CA SER A 304 17.18 3.65 10.17
C SER A 304 16.89 2.35 9.41
N CYS A 305 15.65 2.18 8.93
CA CYS A 305 15.29 1.12 7.98
C CYS A 305 15.56 1.59 6.55
N ASN A 306 14.89 2.66 6.13
CA ASN A 306 15.10 3.26 4.81
C ASN A 306 15.85 4.59 4.94
N ASP A 307 16.97 4.71 4.22
CA ASP A 307 17.86 5.88 4.31
C ASP A 307 17.13 7.17 3.86
N PRO A 308 17.06 8.20 4.71
CA PRO A 308 16.48 9.47 4.34
C PRO A 308 17.14 10.14 3.12
N ALA A 309 18.41 9.81 2.84
CA ALA A 309 19.10 10.31 1.65
C ALA A 309 18.45 9.81 0.35
N ASP A 310 17.94 8.59 0.33
CA ASP A 310 17.34 8.01 -0.87
C ASP A 310 16.01 8.72 -1.22
N SER A 311 15.14 8.95 -0.24
CA SER A 311 13.93 9.76 -0.43
C SER A 311 14.24 11.20 -0.87
N SER A 312 15.29 11.79 -0.30
CA SER A 312 15.74 13.15 -0.68
C SER A 312 16.28 13.18 -2.11
N GLN A 313 17.03 12.15 -2.51
CA GLN A 313 17.57 12.02 -3.86
C GLN A 313 16.42 11.86 -4.87
N LEU A 314 15.48 10.96 -4.61
CA LEU A 314 14.29 10.80 -5.46
C LEU A 314 13.53 12.12 -5.58
N TYR A 315 13.23 12.78 -4.46
CA TYR A 315 12.55 14.08 -4.49
C TYR A 315 13.28 15.08 -5.38
N ASN A 316 14.61 15.18 -5.27
CA ASN A 316 15.41 16.10 -6.05
C ASN A 316 15.40 15.79 -7.56
N MET A 317 15.22 14.53 -7.93
CA MET A 317 15.09 14.09 -9.32
C MET A 317 13.69 14.34 -9.92
N LEU A 318 12.65 14.37 -9.10
CA LEU A 318 11.26 14.57 -9.57
C LEU A 318 11.10 15.95 -10.20
N THR A 319 10.32 15.99 -11.28
CA THR A 319 9.91 17.22 -11.97
C THR A 319 8.40 17.44 -11.81
N GLY A 320 7.95 18.68 -11.80
CA GLY A 320 6.53 19.02 -11.60
C GLY A 320 6.21 19.47 -10.18
N PRO A 321 4.93 19.60 -9.82
CA PRO A 321 4.53 19.94 -8.46
C PRO A 321 4.97 18.86 -7.48
N LYS A 322 5.67 19.25 -6.43
CA LYS A 322 6.18 18.30 -5.45
C LYS A 322 6.34 18.90 -4.07
N TRP A 323 6.19 18.06 -3.05
CA TRP A 323 6.37 18.40 -1.64
C TRP A 323 7.21 17.33 -0.95
N PHE A 324 8.04 17.76 -0.01
CA PHE A 324 8.80 16.88 0.87
C PHE A 324 8.41 17.16 2.31
N LEU A 325 7.80 16.18 2.98
CA LEU A 325 7.47 16.22 4.39
C LEU A 325 8.56 15.47 5.17
N ALA A 326 9.40 16.21 5.87
CA ALA A 326 10.40 15.65 6.78
C ALA A 326 9.79 15.51 8.18
N LEU A 327 9.80 14.31 8.75
CA LEU A 327 9.43 14.03 10.14
C LEU A 327 10.73 14.06 10.99
N GLU A 328 10.75 14.87 12.04
CA GLU A 328 12.00 15.14 12.77
C GLU A 328 12.47 13.96 13.62
N ASP A 329 11.51 13.21 14.22
CA ASP A 329 11.80 12.08 15.10
C ASP A 329 10.67 11.05 15.01
N ALA A 330 10.83 10.06 14.12
CA ALA A 330 9.86 9.00 13.95
C ALA A 330 10.54 7.69 13.50
N THR A 331 9.97 6.57 13.88
CA THR A 331 10.40 5.26 13.38
C THR A 331 9.92 5.02 11.95
N HIS A 332 10.42 3.99 11.29
CA HIS A 332 10.06 3.64 9.92
C HIS A 332 8.54 3.50 9.69
N LEU A 333 7.85 2.78 10.57
CA LEU A 333 6.40 2.51 10.46
C LEU A 333 5.54 3.42 11.34
N GLY A 334 6.08 3.95 12.45
CA GLY A 334 5.30 4.68 13.45
C GLY A 334 4.38 5.78 12.90
N PRO A 335 4.82 6.62 11.96
CA PRO A 335 3.99 7.68 11.38
C PRO A 335 2.79 7.19 10.56
N TYR A 336 2.77 5.93 10.17
CA TYR A 336 1.77 5.37 9.27
C TYR A 336 0.81 4.38 9.95
N VAL A 337 1.19 3.89 11.14
CA VAL A 337 0.42 2.88 11.88
C VAL A 337 0.04 3.32 13.29
N GLY A 338 0.67 4.38 13.81
CA GLY A 338 0.46 4.89 15.16
C GLY A 338 -0.59 6.00 15.24
N ASP A 339 -0.70 6.58 16.44
CA ASP A 339 -1.59 7.69 16.78
C ASP A 339 -0.83 8.93 17.32
N GLY A 340 0.50 8.91 17.23
CA GLY A 340 1.36 9.99 17.69
C GLY A 340 1.29 11.25 16.83
N ALA A 341 2.00 12.30 17.24
CA ALA A 341 2.00 13.59 16.55
C ALA A 341 2.45 13.46 15.07
N GLY A 342 3.42 12.61 14.78
CA GLY A 342 3.86 12.32 13.41
C GLY A 342 2.76 11.69 12.57
N ALA A 343 2.02 10.71 13.12
CA ALA A 343 0.92 10.06 12.43
C ALA A 343 -0.21 11.05 12.11
N LEU A 344 -0.59 11.90 13.05
CA LEU A 344 -1.60 12.94 12.84
C LEU A 344 -1.18 13.97 11.76
N VAL A 345 0.10 14.28 11.67
CA VAL A 345 0.61 15.15 10.60
C VAL A 345 0.53 14.43 9.25
N VAL A 346 0.95 13.17 9.18
CA VAL A 346 0.89 12.37 7.95
C VAL A 346 -0.55 12.25 7.45
N GLU A 347 -1.50 11.89 8.32
CA GLU A 347 -2.93 11.79 7.95
C GLU A 347 -3.47 13.10 7.37
N ARG A 348 -3.15 14.24 7.98
CA ARG A 348 -3.62 15.56 7.52
C ARG A 348 -2.95 15.99 6.23
N VAL A 349 -1.62 15.93 6.20
CA VAL A 349 -0.85 16.39 5.03
C VAL A 349 -1.15 15.55 3.80
N THR A 350 -1.25 14.21 3.93
CA THR A 350 -1.63 13.36 2.81
C THR A 350 -3.05 13.65 2.34
N THR A 351 -4.00 13.84 3.25
CA THR A 351 -5.38 14.18 2.91
C THR A 351 -5.47 15.53 2.19
N ASP A 352 -4.82 16.57 2.72
CA ASP A 352 -4.83 17.90 2.12
C ASP A 352 -4.11 17.93 0.77
N PHE A 353 -3.03 17.16 0.63
CA PHE A 353 -2.34 16.99 -0.65
C PHE A 353 -3.24 16.30 -1.69
N PHE A 354 -3.91 15.22 -1.31
CA PHE A 354 -4.85 14.54 -2.20
C PHE A 354 -6.03 15.43 -2.57
N ASP A 355 -6.59 16.19 -1.63
CA ASP A 355 -7.68 17.14 -1.90
C ASP A 355 -7.22 18.26 -2.86
N LEU A 356 -5.99 18.74 -2.73
CA LEU A 356 -5.40 19.73 -3.63
C LEU A 356 -5.33 19.20 -5.06
N GLU A 357 -4.76 18.01 -5.23
CA GLU A 357 -4.45 17.46 -6.55
C GLU A 357 -5.67 16.82 -7.24
N THR A 358 -6.63 16.29 -6.47
CA THR A 358 -7.90 15.78 -7.02
C THR A 358 -8.95 16.87 -7.23
N GLY A 359 -8.61 18.14 -7.00
CA GLY A 359 -9.52 19.27 -7.18
C GLY A 359 -10.68 19.28 -6.20
N ARG A 360 -10.54 18.68 -5.04
CA ARG A 360 -11.53 18.70 -3.96
C ARG A 360 -11.35 19.97 -3.14
N ALA A 361 -12.42 20.71 -3.01
CA ALA A 361 -12.41 22.08 -2.55
C ALA A 361 -11.82 22.29 -1.15
N LYS A 362 -10.93 23.21 -1.03
CA LYS A 362 -10.36 23.99 0.07
C LYS A 362 -8.90 23.73 0.38
N ALA A 363 -8.30 22.63 -0.04
CA ALA A 363 -6.86 22.48 0.06
C ALA A 363 -6.15 23.51 -0.81
N THR A 364 -5.16 24.16 -0.28
CA THR A 364 -4.29 25.09 -0.98
C THR A 364 -2.85 24.81 -0.58
N PRO A 365 -1.85 25.17 -1.39
CA PRO A 365 -0.45 25.05 -0.99
C PRO A 365 -0.13 25.70 0.38
N ALA A 366 -0.84 26.79 0.72
CA ALA A 366 -0.66 27.45 2.01
C ALA A 366 -1.20 26.62 3.19
N ILE A 367 -2.35 25.95 3.02
CA ILE A 367 -2.90 25.03 4.03
C ILE A 367 -1.97 23.85 4.21
N LEU A 368 -1.52 23.25 3.11
CA LEU A 368 -0.58 22.13 3.14
C LEU A 368 0.71 22.51 3.88
N GLY A 369 1.26 23.70 3.63
CA GLY A 369 2.40 24.23 4.37
C GLY A 369 2.11 24.37 5.87
N GLN A 370 0.97 24.92 6.25
CA GLN A 370 0.59 25.10 7.66
C GLN A 370 0.38 23.77 8.39
N GLU A 371 -0.19 22.75 7.74
CA GLU A 371 -0.39 21.44 8.35
C GLU A 371 0.91 20.64 8.42
N GLY A 372 1.84 20.84 7.48
CA GLY A 372 3.12 20.13 7.45
C GLY A 372 4.23 20.76 8.29
N ASP A 373 4.14 22.06 8.62
CA ASP A 373 5.12 22.75 9.49
C ASP A 373 4.65 22.68 10.94
N ARG A 374 5.15 21.69 11.67
CA ARG A 374 4.81 21.46 13.09
C ARG A 374 6.09 21.43 13.91
N PRO A 375 6.39 22.52 14.68
CA PRO A 375 7.62 22.60 15.46
C PRO A 375 7.86 21.38 16.35
N GLY A 376 9.04 20.75 16.22
CA GLY A 376 9.41 19.55 16.96
C GLY A 376 8.76 18.25 16.45
N VAL A 377 8.07 18.29 15.31
CA VAL A 377 7.43 17.11 14.71
C VAL A 377 7.78 16.98 13.23
N SER A 378 7.62 18.07 12.46
CA SER A 378 7.78 18.00 11.00
C SER A 378 8.04 19.36 10.36
N THR A 379 8.64 19.30 9.17
CA THR A 379 8.75 20.42 8.25
C THR A 379 8.34 20.00 6.85
N ILE A 380 7.72 20.90 6.09
CA ILE A 380 7.32 20.63 4.70
C ILE A 380 7.99 21.62 3.75
N SER A 381 8.43 21.14 2.60
CA SER A 381 9.06 21.94 1.55
C SER A 381 8.46 21.63 0.19
N SER A 382 8.26 22.67 -0.61
CA SER A 382 7.91 22.56 -2.05
C SER A 382 9.00 23.17 -2.95
N THR A 383 10.22 23.31 -2.43
CA THR A 383 11.36 23.82 -3.18
C THR A 383 11.82 22.81 -4.24
N ALA A 384 12.58 23.30 -5.23
CA ALA A 384 13.08 22.44 -6.31
C ALA A 384 13.95 21.28 -5.80
N SER A 385 14.64 21.48 -4.67
CA SER A 385 15.46 20.46 -4.01
C SER A 385 15.46 20.64 -2.50
N VAL A 386 15.71 19.53 -1.79
CA VAL A 386 15.96 19.47 -0.35
C VAL A 386 17.40 18.99 -0.11
N PRO A 387 17.97 19.22 1.08
CA PRO A 387 19.25 18.62 1.46
C PRO A 387 19.19 17.09 1.35
N LEU A 388 20.30 16.44 1.03
CA LEU A 388 20.45 15.02 1.26
C LEU A 388 20.62 14.81 2.77
N TYR A 389 19.60 14.23 3.40
CA TYR A 389 19.64 13.98 4.83
C TYR A 389 20.55 12.78 5.10
N PRO A 390 21.44 12.83 6.12
CA PRO A 390 22.35 11.74 6.40
C PRO A 390 21.60 10.53 6.96
N ALA A 391 22.06 9.33 6.60
CA ALA A 391 21.57 8.10 7.19
C ALA A 391 21.78 8.10 8.71
N PRO A 392 20.76 7.81 9.52
CA PRO A 392 20.94 7.58 10.94
C PRO A 392 21.69 6.25 11.17
N ALA A 393 22.24 6.06 12.39
CA ALA A 393 22.79 4.77 12.74
C ALA A 393 21.68 3.71 12.74
N TRP A 394 21.95 2.57 12.12
CA TRP A 394 21.01 1.46 12.11
C TRP A 394 20.68 0.96 13.51
N VAL A 395 19.41 0.69 13.77
CA VAL A 395 18.89 0.18 15.03
C VAL A 395 18.19 -1.18 14.80
N PRO A 396 18.51 -2.22 15.59
CA PRO A 396 17.80 -3.50 15.48
C PRO A 396 16.29 -3.35 15.61
N GLY A 397 15.54 -3.95 14.69
CA GLY A 397 14.08 -3.85 14.65
C GLY A 397 13.55 -2.55 14.04
N ALA A 398 14.38 -1.74 13.41
CA ALA A 398 13.98 -0.47 12.79
C ALA A 398 12.85 -0.63 11.76
N CYS A 399 12.85 -1.74 11.04
CA CYS A 399 11.87 -2.03 9.99
C CYS A 399 10.58 -2.71 10.53
N SER A 400 10.57 -3.12 11.80
CA SER A 400 9.42 -3.80 12.39
C SER A 400 8.34 -2.83 12.88
N PRO A 401 7.07 -3.26 12.92
CA PRO A 401 6.02 -2.49 13.55
C PRO A 401 6.35 -2.14 15.00
N PRO A 402 5.97 -0.96 15.50
CA PRO A 402 6.19 -0.61 16.90
C PRO A 402 5.41 -1.58 17.82
N PRO A 403 5.95 -1.88 19.03
CA PRO A 403 5.24 -2.71 19.99
C PRO A 403 3.85 -2.15 20.30
N GLY A 404 2.81 -2.97 20.10
CA GLY A 404 1.42 -2.56 20.33
C GLY A 404 0.69 -2.05 19.09
N ALA A 405 1.31 -2.04 17.92
CA ALA A 405 0.57 -1.98 16.66
C ALA A 405 -0.44 -3.14 16.64
N PRO A 406 -1.70 -2.91 16.21
CA PRO A 406 -2.68 -3.98 16.20
C PRO A 406 -2.20 -5.11 15.30
N ALA A 407 -1.93 -6.26 15.91
CA ALA A 407 -1.91 -7.53 15.21
C ALA A 407 -3.35 -8.03 15.29
N ASP A 408 -4.04 -8.02 14.18
CA ASP A 408 -5.38 -8.60 14.09
C ASP A 408 -5.35 -10.13 14.10
#